data_896ef91635af6d08efd17b8f6e9e7461
#
_entry.id   896ef91635af6d08efd17b8f6e9e7461
#
_cell.length_a   1.000
_cell.length_b   1.000
_cell.length_c   1.000
_cell.angle_alpha   90.00
_cell.angle_beta   90.00
_cell.angle_gamma   90.00
#
_symmetry.space_group_name_H-M   'P 1'
#
loop_
_entity.id
_entity.type
_entity.pdbx_description
1 polymer ?
#
loop_
_entity_poly.entity_id
_entity_poly.type
_entity_poly.pdbx_seq_one_letter_code
_entity_poly.pdbx_strand_id
1 'polypeptide(L)'
;MNDAERLDQLRDVDFLGFFSDETLEKLARTCRVISLAPLEVLFEEGDVSNSMYIILSGELVVYKKNKVIARRKRSEYIGETGLIESEPRSATIRAEAHSQLLEIAAERFQNEFAINSQALLALLKTLSHRSRKDLDVMEEMGGELNLTKD
;
A
#
# COMPACT_ATOMS: atom_id res chain seq x y z
N MET A 1 -15.40 -7.54 -11.25
CA MET A 1 -15.38 -7.97 -9.85
C MET A 1 -16.64 -7.50 -9.16
N ASN A 2 -17.39 -8.40 -8.53
CA ASN A 2 -18.57 -8.05 -7.77
C ASN A 2 -18.23 -7.76 -6.30
N ASP A 3 -19.22 -7.30 -5.55
CA ASP A 3 -19.00 -6.89 -4.16
C ASP A 3 -18.56 -8.06 -3.26
N ALA A 4 -19.06 -9.27 -3.51
CA ALA A 4 -18.68 -10.44 -2.73
C ALA A 4 -17.24 -10.83 -2.96
N GLU A 5 -16.77 -10.78 -4.21
CA GLU A 5 -15.38 -11.05 -4.55
C GLU A 5 -14.45 -10.01 -3.94
N ARG A 6 -14.87 -8.76 -3.96
CA ARG A 6 -14.08 -7.67 -3.37
C ARG A 6 -13.98 -7.83 -1.87
N LEU A 7 -15.07 -8.22 -1.22
CA LEU A 7 -15.08 -8.48 0.22
C LEU A 7 -14.08 -9.59 0.57
N ASP A 8 -14.08 -10.68 -0.19
CA ASP A 8 -13.14 -11.79 0.04
C ASP A 8 -11.69 -11.33 -0.11
N GLN A 9 -11.42 -10.49 -1.09
CA GLN A 9 -10.08 -9.94 -1.28
C GLN A 9 -9.67 -9.04 -0.11
N LEU A 10 -10.58 -8.25 0.42
CA LEU A 10 -10.26 -7.39 1.55
C LEU A 10 -9.92 -8.21 2.80
N ARG A 11 -10.58 -9.34 2.99
CA ARG A 11 -10.27 -10.23 4.12
C ARG A 11 -8.85 -10.80 4.05
N ASP A 12 -8.28 -10.91 2.86
CA ASP A 12 -6.92 -11.42 2.68
C ASP A 12 -5.85 -10.37 3.01
N VAL A 13 -6.24 -9.12 3.17
CA VAL A 13 -5.30 -8.07 3.57
C VAL A 13 -5.09 -8.17 5.09
N ASP A 14 -3.83 -8.24 5.51
CA ASP A 14 -3.45 -8.62 6.87
C ASP A 14 -4.17 -7.82 7.97
N PHE A 15 -4.09 -6.49 7.94
CA PHE A 15 -4.69 -5.68 8.99
C PHE A 15 -6.21 -5.58 8.89
N LEU A 16 -6.78 -5.88 7.73
CA LEU A 16 -8.24 -5.82 7.54
C LEU A 16 -8.95 -7.04 8.12
N GLY A 17 -8.23 -8.12 8.38
CA GLY A 17 -8.78 -9.33 8.99
C GLY A 17 -9.35 -9.10 10.40
N PHE A 18 -9.02 -7.98 11.03
CA PHE A 18 -9.51 -7.64 12.37
C PHE A 18 -10.79 -6.81 12.36
N PHE A 19 -11.36 -6.56 11.18
CA PHE A 19 -12.59 -5.80 11.04
C PHE A 19 -13.77 -6.72 10.73
N SER A 20 -14.97 -6.26 11.11
CA SER A 20 -16.20 -7.02 10.84
C SER A 20 -16.49 -7.04 9.34
N ASP A 21 -17.24 -8.05 8.91
CA ASP A 21 -17.71 -8.14 7.54
C ASP A 21 -18.51 -6.91 7.15
N GLU A 22 -19.29 -6.36 8.06
CA GLU A 22 -20.08 -5.14 7.82
C GLU A 22 -19.17 -3.96 7.47
N THR A 23 -18.08 -3.78 8.20
CA THR A 23 -17.12 -2.71 7.93
C THR A 23 -16.43 -2.92 6.58
N LEU A 24 -16.01 -4.14 6.29
CA LEU A 24 -15.35 -4.45 5.02
C LEU A 24 -16.29 -4.31 3.83
N GLU A 25 -17.55 -4.69 3.97
CA GLU A 25 -18.56 -4.48 2.92
C GLU A 25 -18.76 -3.00 2.64
N LYS A 26 -18.80 -2.19 3.67
CA LYS A 26 -18.94 -0.75 3.52
C LYS A 26 -17.74 -0.17 2.78
N LEU A 27 -16.53 -0.60 3.10
CA LEU A 27 -15.33 -0.19 2.38
C LEU A 27 -15.38 -0.60 0.92
N ALA A 28 -15.73 -1.86 0.65
CA ALA A 28 -15.81 -2.39 -0.70
C ALA A 28 -16.80 -1.60 -1.57
N ARG A 29 -17.89 -1.15 -0.96
CA ARG A 29 -18.96 -0.47 -1.67
C ARG A 29 -18.72 1.02 -1.83
N THR A 30 -18.05 1.66 -0.88
CA THR A 30 -17.94 3.12 -0.82
C THR A 30 -16.58 3.67 -1.23
N CYS A 31 -15.53 2.86 -1.22
CA CYS A 31 -14.22 3.30 -1.66
C CYS A 31 -14.10 3.21 -3.19
N ARG A 32 -13.34 4.14 -3.75
CA ARG A 32 -13.17 4.23 -5.20
C ARG A 32 -12.20 3.17 -5.71
N VAL A 33 -12.52 2.56 -6.84
CA VAL A 33 -11.61 1.65 -7.54
C VAL A 33 -10.88 2.45 -8.62
N ILE A 34 -9.56 2.34 -8.64
CA ILE A 34 -8.71 2.99 -9.62
C ILE A 34 -8.10 1.92 -10.51
N SER A 35 -8.15 2.14 -11.83
CA SER A 35 -7.51 1.27 -12.81
C SER A 35 -6.27 1.96 -13.36
N LEU A 36 -5.18 1.22 -13.45
CA LEU A 36 -3.93 1.70 -14.02
C LEU A 36 -3.54 0.85 -15.22
N ALA A 37 -3.21 1.51 -16.32
CA ALA A 37 -2.64 0.85 -17.48
C ALA A 37 -1.17 0.47 -17.17
N PRO A 38 -0.58 -0.49 -17.91
CA PRO A 38 0.85 -0.78 -17.76
C PRO A 38 1.67 0.49 -17.93
N LEU A 39 2.66 0.68 -17.05
CA LEU A 39 3.58 1.83 -16.99
C LEU A 39 2.95 3.14 -16.51
N GLU A 40 1.69 3.14 -16.20
CA GLU A 40 1.03 4.34 -15.66
C GLU A 40 1.50 4.60 -14.22
N VAL A 41 1.81 5.86 -13.92
CA VAL A 41 2.27 6.29 -12.59
C VAL A 41 1.06 6.61 -11.72
N LEU A 42 1.01 6.04 -10.52
CA LEU A 42 -0.05 6.33 -9.57
C LEU A 42 0.22 7.64 -8.83
N PHE A 43 1.42 7.78 -8.30
CA PHE A 43 1.90 9.01 -7.68
C PHE A 43 3.42 9.05 -7.71
N GLU A 44 3.98 10.23 -7.52
CA GLU A 44 5.42 10.44 -7.56
C GLU A 44 5.97 10.83 -6.20
N GLU A 45 7.24 10.52 -5.99
CA GLU A 45 7.96 10.92 -4.78
C GLU A 45 7.79 12.42 -4.56
N GLY A 46 7.43 12.82 -3.34
CA GLY A 46 7.22 14.21 -3.01
C GLY A 46 5.78 14.69 -3.14
N ASP A 47 4.91 13.94 -3.81
CA ASP A 47 3.49 14.31 -3.92
C ASP A 47 2.82 14.32 -2.53
N VAL A 48 1.73 15.07 -2.43
CA VAL A 48 0.92 15.08 -1.21
C VAL A 48 0.30 13.71 -1.00
N SER A 49 0.40 13.21 0.22
CA SER A 49 -0.14 11.90 0.60
C SER A 49 -1.47 12.07 1.33
N ASN A 50 -2.56 11.72 0.66
CA ASN A 50 -3.91 11.86 1.21
C ASN A 50 -4.76 10.60 1.10
N SER A 51 -4.16 9.49 0.71
CA SER A 51 -4.85 8.20 0.60
C SER A 51 -3.85 7.06 0.59
N MET A 52 -4.35 5.86 0.91
CA MET A 52 -3.62 4.62 0.70
C MET A 52 -4.36 3.76 -0.30
N TYR A 53 -3.72 2.73 -0.81
CA TYR A 53 -4.30 1.88 -1.86
C TYR A 53 -4.09 0.41 -1.53
N ILE A 54 -5.15 -0.37 -1.69
CA ILE A 54 -5.08 -1.83 -1.59
C ILE A 54 -5.07 -2.38 -3.00
N ILE A 55 -4.14 -3.27 -3.30
CA ILE A 55 -4.00 -3.84 -4.63
C ILE A 55 -5.00 -4.98 -4.78
N LEU A 56 -5.98 -4.79 -5.66
CA LEU A 56 -6.99 -5.80 -5.97
C LEU A 56 -6.49 -6.78 -7.04
N SER A 57 -5.75 -6.28 -8.01
CA SER A 57 -5.13 -7.09 -9.07
C SER A 57 -3.96 -6.35 -9.67
N GLY A 58 -3.06 -7.08 -10.32
CA GLY A 58 -1.91 -6.50 -11.00
C GLY A 58 -0.66 -6.47 -10.15
N GLU A 59 0.29 -5.66 -10.56
CA GLU A 59 1.58 -5.53 -9.89
C GLU A 59 2.07 -4.09 -9.98
N LEU A 60 2.53 -3.57 -8.86
CA LEU A 60 3.09 -2.22 -8.78
C LEU A 60 4.57 -2.28 -8.44
N VAL A 61 5.31 -1.33 -8.97
CA VAL A 61 6.74 -1.18 -8.73
C VAL A 61 6.97 0.10 -7.95
N VAL A 62 7.77 0.00 -6.90
CA VAL A 62 8.15 1.11 -6.04
C VAL A 62 9.53 1.60 -6.44
N TYR A 63 9.62 2.87 -6.79
CA TYR A 63 10.87 3.50 -7.20
C TYR A 63 11.27 4.59 -6.23
N LYS A 64 12.57 4.70 -5.99
CA LYS A 64 13.12 5.82 -5.26
C LYS A 64 14.38 6.27 -5.99
N LYS A 65 14.41 7.54 -6.39
CA LYS A 65 15.53 8.09 -7.18
C LYS A 65 15.86 7.23 -8.39
N ASN A 66 14.83 6.86 -9.13
CA ASN A 66 14.91 6.04 -10.35
C ASN A 66 15.41 4.61 -10.16
N LYS A 67 15.44 4.12 -8.93
CA LYS A 67 15.81 2.73 -8.65
C LYS A 67 14.62 1.98 -8.12
N VAL A 68 14.43 0.76 -8.61
CA VAL A 68 13.40 -0.15 -8.08
C VAL A 68 13.82 -0.58 -6.68
N ILE A 69 12.98 -0.30 -5.70
CA ILE A 69 13.26 -0.70 -4.32
C ILE A 69 12.33 -1.78 -3.80
N ALA A 70 11.18 -1.98 -4.45
CA ALA A 70 10.24 -3.00 -4.03
C ALA A 70 9.20 -3.25 -5.11
N ARG A 71 8.48 -4.36 -4.96
CA ARG A 71 7.32 -4.70 -5.79
C ARG A 71 6.17 -5.04 -4.86
N ARG A 72 4.95 -4.71 -5.30
CA ARG A 72 3.75 -4.98 -4.53
C ARG A 72 2.70 -5.60 -5.44
N LYS A 73 1.94 -6.53 -4.90
CA LYS A 73 0.97 -7.29 -5.68
C LYS A 73 -0.34 -7.45 -4.91
N ARG A 74 -1.25 -8.24 -5.47
CA ARG A 74 -2.57 -8.50 -4.90
C ARG A 74 -2.52 -8.76 -3.38
N SER A 75 -3.46 -8.17 -2.68
CA SER A 75 -3.63 -8.23 -1.22
C SER A 75 -2.60 -7.43 -0.43
N GLU A 76 -1.65 -6.81 -1.09
CA GLU A 76 -0.73 -5.88 -0.46
C GLU A 76 -1.27 -4.46 -0.60
N TYR A 77 -0.65 -3.51 0.07
CA TYR A 77 -1.09 -2.12 0.07
C TYR A 77 0.10 -1.18 0.00
N ILE A 78 -0.18 0.04 -0.43
CA ILE A 78 0.83 1.08 -0.60
C ILE A 78 0.28 2.42 -0.15
N GLY A 79 1.19 3.35 0.15
CA GLY A 79 0.81 4.71 0.49
C GLY A 79 0.44 4.93 1.95
N GLU A 80 0.52 3.88 2.78
CA GLU A 80 0.14 3.94 4.19
C GLU A 80 1.11 4.78 5.02
N THR A 81 2.38 4.77 4.68
CA THR A 81 3.40 5.49 5.44
C THR A 81 3.11 6.98 5.51
N GLY A 82 2.74 7.58 4.39
CA GLY A 82 2.41 9.00 4.34
C GLY A 82 1.20 9.35 5.19
N LEU A 83 0.23 8.44 5.31
CA LEU A 83 -0.94 8.66 6.14
C LEU A 83 -0.62 8.57 7.63
N ILE A 84 0.24 7.62 8.00
CA ILE A 84 0.62 7.41 9.40
C ILE A 84 1.51 8.56 9.88
N GLU A 85 2.45 8.99 9.07
CA GLU A 85 3.44 9.99 9.45
C GLU A 85 3.10 11.41 9.02
N SER A 86 2.03 11.59 8.23
CA SER A 86 1.65 12.89 7.65
C SER A 86 2.78 13.51 6.81
N GLU A 87 3.48 12.66 6.08
CA GLU A 87 4.61 13.04 5.25
C GLU A 87 4.25 12.94 3.76
N PRO A 88 4.93 13.67 2.87
CA PRO A 88 4.77 13.48 1.43
C PRO A 88 5.12 12.05 1.02
N ARG A 89 4.72 11.69 -0.21
CA ARG A 89 5.04 10.37 -0.76
C ARG A 89 6.55 10.13 -0.73
N SER A 90 6.95 9.01 -0.16
CA SER A 90 8.37 8.68 -0.02
C SER A 90 8.96 8.01 -1.25
N ALA A 91 8.12 7.62 -2.20
CA ALA A 91 8.55 6.92 -3.40
C ALA A 91 7.56 7.16 -4.54
N THR A 92 7.99 6.81 -5.74
CA THR A 92 7.14 6.81 -6.94
C THR A 92 6.59 5.40 -7.13
N ILE A 93 5.30 5.29 -7.44
CA ILE A 93 4.64 4.01 -7.71
C ILE A 93 4.15 3.99 -9.15
N ARG A 94 4.50 2.93 -9.87
CA ARG A 94 4.10 2.73 -11.24
C ARG A 94 3.56 1.32 -11.44
N ALA A 95 2.53 1.19 -12.26
CA ALA A 95 2.00 -0.13 -12.60
C ALA A 95 2.95 -0.85 -13.55
N GLU A 96 3.26 -2.10 -13.23
CA GLU A 96 4.04 -2.97 -14.12
C GLU A 96 3.12 -3.63 -15.14
N ALA A 97 1.91 -3.95 -14.72
CA ALA A 97 0.87 -4.55 -15.54
C ALA A 97 -0.43 -3.80 -15.28
N HIS A 98 -1.46 -4.09 -16.07
CA HIS A 98 -2.79 -3.54 -15.77
C HIS A 98 -3.16 -3.89 -14.33
N SER A 99 -3.51 -2.88 -13.55
CA SER A 99 -3.74 -3.04 -12.11
C SER A 99 -5.00 -2.34 -11.68
N GLN A 100 -5.67 -2.94 -10.68
CA GLN A 100 -6.82 -2.32 -10.04
C GLN A 100 -6.55 -2.15 -8.56
N LEU A 101 -6.86 -0.97 -8.05
CA LEU A 101 -6.58 -0.59 -6.68
C LEU A 101 -7.85 -0.07 -6.01
N LEU A 102 -7.98 -0.34 -4.71
CA LEU A 102 -9.01 0.29 -3.91
C LEU A 102 -8.38 1.46 -3.17
N GLU A 103 -8.90 2.67 -3.40
CA GLU A 103 -8.38 3.88 -2.76
C GLU A 103 -9.09 4.13 -1.44
N ILE A 104 -8.32 4.27 -0.38
CA ILE A 104 -8.83 4.58 0.96
C ILE A 104 -8.28 5.94 1.37
N ALA A 105 -9.17 6.92 1.51
CA ALA A 105 -8.78 8.28 1.88
C ALA A 105 -8.24 8.32 3.32
N ALA A 106 -7.36 9.26 3.58
CA ALA A 106 -6.74 9.44 4.90
C ALA A 106 -7.77 9.56 6.01
N GLU A 107 -8.82 10.34 5.78
CA GLU A 107 -9.90 10.51 6.75
C GLU A 107 -10.55 9.18 7.11
N ARG A 108 -10.79 8.35 6.11
CA ARG A 108 -11.37 7.03 6.27
C ARG A 108 -10.46 6.11 7.08
N PHE A 109 -9.17 6.15 6.74
CA PHE A 109 -8.15 5.40 7.48
C PHE A 109 -8.15 5.78 8.96
N GLN A 110 -8.14 7.07 9.25
CA GLN A 110 -8.10 7.55 10.62
C GLN A 110 -9.36 7.21 11.41
N ASN A 111 -10.53 7.32 10.79
CA ASN A 111 -11.80 7.12 11.48
C ASN A 111 -12.14 5.65 11.70
N GLU A 112 -11.74 4.76 10.80
CA GLU A 112 -12.15 3.36 10.84
C GLU A 112 -11.03 2.40 11.23
N PHE A 113 -9.80 2.69 10.85
CA PHE A 113 -8.67 1.77 11.05
C PHE A 113 -7.82 2.13 12.26
N ALA A 114 -7.53 3.41 12.44
CA ALA A 114 -6.61 3.85 13.47
C ALA A 114 -7.12 3.61 14.90
N ILE A 115 -8.41 3.41 15.06
CA ILE A 115 -9.01 3.12 16.37
C ILE A 115 -8.99 1.62 16.73
N ASN A 116 -8.63 0.76 15.80
CA ASN A 116 -8.55 -0.69 16.06
C ASN A 116 -7.11 -1.07 16.37
N SER A 117 -6.82 -1.34 17.64
CA SER A 117 -5.46 -1.62 18.09
C SER A 117 -4.85 -2.89 17.48
N GLN A 118 -5.67 -3.92 17.24
CA GLN A 118 -5.19 -5.15 16.62
C GLN A 118 -4.81 -4.92 15.17
N ALA A 119 -5.62 -4.16 14.44
CA ALA A 119 -5.33 -3.80 13.06
C ALA A 119 -4.07 -2.95 12.96
N LEU A 120 -3.92 -1.97 13.85
CA LEU A 120 -2.71 -1.14 13.90
C LEU A 120 -1.46 -1.96 14.17
N LEU A 121 -1.55 -2.91 15.09
CA LEU A 121 -0.41 -3.77 15.40
C LEU A 121 -0.02 -4.63 14.21
N ALA A 122 -1.01 -5.20 13.51
CA ALA A 122 -0.76 -5.98 12.30
C ALA A 122 -0.10 -5.13 11.22
N LEU A 123 -0.57 -3.90 11.03
CA LEU A 123 0.00 -2.97 10.08
C LEU A 123 1.45 -2.64 10.43
N LEU A 124 1.73 -2.36 11.69
CA LEU A 124 3.09 -2.06 12.14
C LEU A 124 4.04 -3.23 11.92
N LYS A 125 3.58 -4.46 12.16
CA LYS A 125 4.40 -5.65 11.91
C LYS A 125 4.74 -5.80 10.43
N THR A 126 3.78 -5.56 9.57
CA THR A 126 4.01 -5.62 8.12
C THR A 126 5.00 -4.56 7.66
N LEU A 127 4.86 -3.34 8.14
CA LEU A 127 5.77 -2.27 7.77
C LEU A 127 7.19 -2.55 8.24
N SER A 128 7.34 -3.06 9.44
CA SER A 128 8.65 -3.46 9.98
C SER A 128 9.29 -4.56 9.12
N HIS A 129 8.51 -5.56 8.76
CA HIS A 129 8.99 -6.65 7.92
C HIS A 129 9.37 -6.15 6.51
N ARG A 130 8.56 -5.29 5.92
CA ARG A 130 8.85 -4.68 4.61
C ARG A 130 10.16 -3.90 4.62
N SER A 131 10.41 -3.13 5.66
CA SER A 131 11.64 -2.35 5.76
C SER A 131 12.87 -3.24 5.69
N ARG A 132 12.86 -4.35 6.40
CA ARG A 132 13.98 -5.30 6.37
C ARG A 132 14.13 -5.95 5.00
N LYS A 133 13.02 -6.38 4.41
CA LYS A 133 13.04 -7.03 3.10
C LYS A 133 13.49 -6.08 2.01
N ASP A 134 13.03 -4.84 2.04
CA ASP A 134 13.42 -3.84 1.06
C ASP A 134 14.92 -3.51 1.17
N LEU A 135 15.47 -3.48 2.37
CA LEU A 135 16.90 -3.32 2.58
C LEU A 135 17.69 -4.49 1.98
N ASP A 136 17.23 -5.72 2.21
CA ASP A 136 17.86 -6.91 1.65
C ASP A 136 17.88 -6.87 0.12
N VAL A 137 16.76 -6.50 -0.48
CA VAL A 137 16.67 -6.36 -1.94
C VAL A 137 17.65 -5.31 -2.46
N MET A 138 17.74 -4.18 -1.79
CA MET A 138 18.67 -3.14 -2.18
C MET A 138 20.13 -3.60 -2.10
N GLU A 139 20.48 -4.37 -1.09
CA GLU A 139 21.80 -4.96 -0.96
C GLU A 139 22.09 -5.97 -2.07
N GLU A 140 21.12 -6.86 -2.36
CA GLU A 140 21.27 -7.84 -3.44
C GLU A 140 21.46 -7.21 -4.80
N MET A 141 20.88 -6.05 -5.04
CA MET A 141 21.04 -5.32 -6.27
C MET A 141 22.39 -4.61 -6.36
N GLY A 142 23.32 -4.94 -5.46
CA GLY A 142 24.61 -4.30 -5.41
C GLY A 142 24.51 -2.85 -5.03
N GLY A 143 23.34 -2.52 -4.54
CA GLY A 143 23.12 -1.19 -4.06
C GLY A 143 23.97 -1.03 -2.86
N GLU A 144 24.94 -0.25 -2.98
CA GLU A 144 25.63 0.22 -1.89
C GLU A 144 24.77 1.10 -1.10
N LEU A 145 23.98 0.48 -0.24
CA LEU A 145 23.31 1.23 0.77
C LEU A 145 24.38 1.81 1.62
N ASN A 146 24.78 2.96 1.30
CA ASN A 146 25.74 3.68 2.09
C ASN A 146 25.09 4.21 3.36
N LEU A 147 24.39 3.37 4.06
CA LEU A 147 23.77 3.73 5.32
C LEU A 147 24.77 4.13 6.36
N THR A 148 25.99 3.72 6.16
CA THR A 148 27.07 4.03 7.09
C THR A 148 27.78 5.33 6.80
N LYS A 149 27.35 6.04 5.81
CA LYS A 149 28.02 7.27 5.41
C LYS A 149 27.42 8.53 5.93
N ASP A 150 26.56 8.45 6.81
CA ASP A 150 25.89 9.65 7.33
C ASP A 150 26.63 10.35 8.41
#